data_00cb18de1106d9bd1a36a47bad553c02
#
_entry.id   00cb18de1106d9bd1a36a47bad553c02
#
_cell.length_a   1.000
_cell.length_b   1.000
_cell.length_c   1.000
_cell.angle_alpha   90.00
_cell.angle_beta   90.00
_cell.angle_gamma   90.00
#
_symmetry.space_group_name_H-M   'P 1'
#
loop_
_entity.id
_entity.type
_entity.pdbx_description
1 polymer ?
#
loop_
_entity_poly.entity_id
_entity_poly.type
_entity_poly.pdbx_seq_one_letter_code
_entity_poly.pdbx_strand_id
1 'polypeptide(L)'
;MTKDMTTGSITPLLVNFTIPLVLGNLFQLTYNAVDSIIVGKFVGEDALAAVGTSNPQKTLAILFINGMCLGAGILVSTAFGAGDNKLVERQVSTTAIAGTVFSLAFSLVCILLANPLLRLLQVPEEILPIAVNYLRIVFAGLIFTFFYNFLAATMRALGDSKSALYFLMVSSVLNIAGDLFFVEVLGWGSEGCALSTVLSEAACCALCLVYIRWKIPVLQLGRRWLVFDSSLLKKTVSYGWASAMQQATVQLGKIAVQAIVNTMGVNAMAAFTASSRIDDFAYIPQQNIGHAATTLMAQNRGAGKKDRVRKGFFCGLKIEAVYAVCITILCYFCAEPIIRLFADQPEVVELGVRFLRLVSLFYLMPALTNGVQGGFRGLGDLKITLNSSMLNMAGRVAAAAVFVLILHMDIEALPYSYAVGWVLMLLYEVPALVRCLKDGTL
;
A
#
# COMPACT_ATOMS: atom_id res chain seq x y z
N MET A 1 12.93 -17.14 -7.47
CA MET A 1 12.76 -18.56 -7.07
C MET A 1 11.97 -18.60 -5.77
N THR A 2 10.98 -19.47 -5.69
CA THR A 2 10.20 -19.71 -4.47
C THR A 2 11.12 -20.01 -3.30
N LYS A 3 10.87 -19.39 -2.14
CA LYS A 3 11.71 -19.59 -0.96
C LYS A 3 10.84 -20.06 0.20
N ASP A 4 11.14 -21.25 0.68
CA ASP A 4 10.54 -21.77 1.90
C ASP A 4 11.06 -20.97 3.11
N MET A 5 10.15 -20.21 3.75
CA MET A 5 10.47 -19.42 4.94
C MET A 5 10.25 -20.22 6.25
N THR A 6 9.88 -21.51 6.14
CA THR A 6 9.69 -22.40 7.29
C THR A 6 10.99 -23.02 7.80
N THR A 7 12.11 -22.80 7.09
CA THR A 7 13.44 -23.32 7.40
C THR A 7 14.48 -22.19 7.44
N GLY A 8 15.66 -22.46 7.99
CA GLY A 8 16.77 -21.50 8.05
C GLY A 8 16.62 -20.41 9.13
N SER A 9 17.57 -19.47 9.15
CA SER A 9 17.61 -18.36 10.11
C SER A 9 16.57 -17.29 9.78
N ILE A 10 15.80 -16.83 10.76
CA ILE A 10 14.65 -15.93 10.59
C ILE A 10 15.09 -14.52 10.18
N THR A 11 16.10 -13.96 10.83
CA THR A 11 16.54 -12.58 10.57
C THR A 11 17.00 -12.35 9.13
N PRO A 12 17.92 -13.16 8.56
CA PRO A 12 18.28 -13.02 7.15
C PRO A 12 17.12 -13.26 6.19
N LEU A 13 16.18 -14.15 6.54
CA LEU A 13 14.99 -14.38 5.73
C LEU A 13 14.13 -13.13 5.65
N LEU A 14 13.83 -12.50 6.79
CA LEU A 14 13.04 -11.27 6.85
C LEU A 14 13.74 -10.11 6.13
N VAL A 15 15.02 -9.86 6.41
CA VAL A 15 15.77 -8.75 5.80
C VAL A 15 15.85 -8.92 4.29
N ASN A 16 16.27 -10.11 3.80
CA ASN A 16 16.39 -10.38 2.37
C ASN A 16 15.05 -10.35 1.63
N PHE A 17 13.96 -10.59 2.32
CA PHE A 17 12.61 -10.49 1.75
C PHE A 17 12.09 -9.05 1.77
N THR A 18 12.39 -8.29 2.82
CA THR A 18 11.95 -6.90 3.01
C THR A 18 12.63 -5.94 2.03
N ILE A 19 13.95 -6.07 1.82
CA ILE A 19 14.71 -5.16 0.95
C ILE A 19 14.08 -5.01 -0.44
N PRO A 20 13.75 -6.09 -1.19
CA PRO A 20 13.07 -5.95 -2.48
C PRO A 20 11.70 -5.28 -2.39
N LEU A 21 10.95 -5.47 -1.30
CA LEU A 21 9.65 -4.82 -1.11
C LEU A 21 9.81 -3.30 -0.92
N VAL A 22 10.77 -2.89 -0.09
CA VAL A 22 11.09 -1.46 0.12
C VAL A 22 11.55 -0.83 -1.19
N LEU A 23 12.49 -1.45 -1.89
CA LEU A 23 12.96 -0.95 -3.17
C LEU A 23 11.83 -0.85 -4.20
N GLY A 24 10.92 -1.83 -4.24
CA GLY A 24 9.76 -1.79 -5.11
C GLY A 24 8.86 -0.59 -4.84
N ASN A 25 8.55 -0.32 -3.58
CA ASN A 25 7.72 0.83 -3.23
C ASN A 25 8.41 2.17 -3.49
N LEU A 26 9.73 2.26 -3.28
CA LEU A 26 10.50 3.45 -3.64
C LEU A 26 10.52 3.68 -5.16
N PHE A 27 10.70 2.63 -5.95
CA PHE A 27 10.57 2.69 -7.40
C PHE A 27 9.17 3.16 -7.83
N GLN A 28 8.13 2.67 -7.17
CA GLN A 28 6.75 3.08 -7.44
C GLN A 28 6.51 4.57 -7.19
N LEU A 29 7.05 5.11 -6.09
CA LEU A 29 6.99 6.55 -5.83
C LEU A 29 7.72 7.36 -6.91
N THR A 30 8.89 6.88 -7.32
CA THR A 30 9.72 7.56 -8.32
C THR A 30 9.01 7.62 -9.67
N TYR A 31 8.48 6.49 -10.17
CA TYR A 31 7.83 6.52 -11.47
C TYR A 31 6.52 7.33 -11.46
N ASN A 32 5.75 7.34 -10.38
CA ASN A 32 4.57 8.21 -10.25
C ASN A 32 4.94 9.70 -10.30
N ALA A 33 6.10 10.07 -9.76
CA ALA A 33 6.62 11.43 -9.88
C ALA A 33 7.02 11.76 -11.33
N VAL A 34 7.69 10.82 -12.01
CA VAL A 34 8.09 10.98 -13.43
C VAL A 34 6.86 11.11 -14.32
N ASP A 35 5.84 10.29 -14.14
CA ASP A 35 4.56 10.38 -14.86
C ASP A 35 3.93 11.77 -14.71
N SER A 36 3.87 12.30 -13.50
CA SER A 36 3.35 13.67 -13.26
C SER A 36 4.20 14.75 -13.93
N ILE A 37 5.52 14.59 -13.96
CA ILE A 37 6.43 15.53 -14.66
C ILE A 37 6.21 15.48 -16.17
N ILE A 38 6.03 14.29 -16.75
CA ILE A 38 5.77 14.13 -18.18
C ILE A 38 4.45 14.82 -18.56
N VAL A 39 3.37 14.57 -17.80
CA VAL A 39 2.07 15.21 -18.01
C VAL A 39 2.19 16.73 -17.92
N GLY A 40 2.80 17.25 -16.85
CA GLY A 40 2.94 18.70 -16.66
C GLY A 40 3.78 19.39 -17.72
N LYS A 41 4.88 18.74 -18.17
CA LYS A 41 5.82 19.35 -19.12
C LYS A 41 5.39 19.26 -20.57
N PHE A 42 4.76 18.15 -20.98
CA PHE A 42 4.46 17.89 -22.38
C PHE A 42 2.98 18.05 -22.75
N VAL A 43 2.05 17.96 -21.79
CA VAL A 43 0.61 18.11 -22.06
C VAL A 43 0.10 19.47 -21.62
N GLY A 44 0.59 19.99 -20.49
CA GLY A 44 0.24 21.31 -19.97
C GLY A 44 -0.46 21.28 -18.60
N GLU A 45 -0.76 22.48 -18.10
CA GLU A 45 -1.27 22.68 -16.74
C GLU A 45 -2.68 22.10 -16.53
N ASP A 46 -3.57 22.23 -17.52
CA ASP A 46 -4.94 21.72 -17.43
C ASP A 46 -4.97 20.18 -17.33
N ALA A 47 -4.11 19.50 -18.08
CA ALA A 47 -3.98 18.05 -18.02
C ALA A 47 -3.37 17.61 -16.68
N LEU A 48 -2.38 18.33 -16.17
CA LEU A 48 -1.79 18.06 -14.86
C LEU A 48 -2.83 18.25 -13.75
N ALA A 49 -3.64 19.31 -13.81
CA ALA A 49 -4.74 19.55 -12.90
C ALA A 49 -5.81 18.45 -12.98
N ALA A 50 -6.17 18.01 -14.20
CA ALA A 50 -7.14 16.94 -14.42
C ALA A 50 -6.65 15.60 -13.85
N VAL A 51 -5.39 15.24 -14.09
CA VAL A 51 -4.76 14.03 -13.51
C VAL A 51 -4.67 14.15 -11.98
N GLY A 52 -4.28 15.32 -11.47
CA GLY A 52 -4.18 15.59 -10.03
C GLY A 52 -5.52 15.41 -9.31
N THR A 53 -6.60 15.96 -9.84
CA THR A 53 -7.96 15.82 -9.29
C THR A 53 -8.52 14.40 -9.41
N SER A 54 -8.00 13.60 -10.34
CA SER A 54 -8.37 12.20 -10.55
C SER A 54 -7.62 11.22 -9.62
N ASN A 55 -6.47 11.62 -9.07
CA ASN A 55 -5.61 10.76 -8.27
C ASN A 55 -6.27 10.16 -7.01
N PRO A 56 -7.10 10.87 -6.23
CA PRO A 56 -7.73 10.27 -5.05
C PRO A 56 -8.64 9.10 -5.40
N GLN A 57 -9.42 9.18 -6.48
CA GLN A 57 -10.34 8.14 -6.93
C GLN A 57 -9.57 6.93 -7.47
N LYS A 58 -8.56 7.17 -8.32
CA LYS A 58 -7.63 6.15 -8.81
C LYS A 58 -6.97 5.42 -7.63
N THR A 59 -6.42 6.16 -6.68
CA THR A 59 -5.73 5.60 -5.51
C THR A 59 -6.67 4.75 -4.66
N LEU A 60 -7.88 5.21 -4.40
CA LEU A 60 -8.87 4.45 -3.63
C LEU A 60 -9.21 3.11 -4.31
N ALA A 61 -9.43 3.11 -5.63
CA ALA A 61 -9.70 1.89 -6.40
C ALA A 61 -8.52 0.92 -6.35
N ILE A 62 -7.29 1.40 -6.52
CA ILE A 62 -6.08 0.57 -6.47
C ILE A 62 -5.86 0.01 -5.06
N LEU A 63 -6.04 0.81 -4.00
CA LEU A 63 -5.88 0.35 -2.62
C LEU A 63 -6.90 -0.72 -2.26
N PHE A 64 -8.13 -0.62 -2.78
CA PHE A 64 -9.14 -1.64 -2.59
C PHE A 64 -8.73 -2.97 -3.24
N ILE A 65 -8.26 -2.93 -4.49
CA ILE A 65 -7.70 -4.11 -5.19
C ILE A 65 -6.50 -4.67 -4.44
N ASN A 66 -5.57 -3.83 -4.00
CA ASN A 66 -4.38 -4.25 -3.25
C ASN A 66 -4.75 -4.96 -1.95
N GLY A 67 -5.74 -4.45 -1.21
CA GLY A 67 -6.25 -5.09 -0.01
C GLY A 67 -6.81 -6.48 -0.30
N MET A 68 -7.59 -6.63 -1.37
CA MET A 68 -8.11 -7.94 -1.81
C MET A 68 -6.98 -8.92 -2.15
N CYS A 69 -5.95 -8.46 -2.88
CA CYS A 69 -4.79 -9.27 -3.22
C CYS A 69 -3.95 -9.67 -1.99
N LEU A 70 -3.80 -8.76 -1.02
CA LEU A 70 -3.11 -9.03 0.24
C LEU A 70 -3.80 -10.15 1.02
N GLY A 71 -5.13 -10.08 1.16
CA GLY A 71 -5.92 -11.11 1.84
C GLY A 71 -5.76 -12.49 1.17
N ALA A 72 -5.83 -12.55 -0.16
CA ALA A 72 -5.57 -13.77 -0.91
C ALA A 72 -4.14 -14.29 -0.70
N GLY A 73 -3.14 -13.40 -0.69
CA GLY A 73 -1.73 -13.75 -0.48
C GLY A 73 -1.47 -14.42 0.87
N ILE A 74 -2.17 -14.01 1.94
CA ILE A 74 -2.07 -14.65 3.26
C ILE A 74 -2.55 -16.11 3.21
N LEU A 75 -3.65 -16.38 2.52
CA LEU A 75 -4.18 -17.74 2.36
C LEU A 75 -3.24 -18.62 1.52
N VAL A 76 -2.69 -18.08 0.44
CA VAL A 76 -1.68 -18.76 -0.38
C VAL A 76 -0.42 -19.06 0.44
N SER A 77 0.07 -18.09 1.23
CA SER A 77 1.23 -18.29 2.12
C SER A 77 1.00 -19.42 3.12
N THR A 78 -0.21 -19.48 3.71
CA THR A 78 -0.56 -20.52 4.68
C THR A 78 -0.60 -21.90 4.01
N ALA A 79 -1.23 -22.02 2.83
CA ALA A 79 -1.29 -23.28 2.08
C ALA A 79 0.09 -23.74 1.62
N PHE A 80 0.94 -22.83 1.16
CA PHE A 80 2.31 -23.12 0.75
C PHE A 80 3.16 -23.60 1.94
N GLY A 81 3.05 -22.95 3.08
CA GLY A 81 3.73 -23.37 4.31
C GLY A 81 3.30 -24.75 4.80
N ALA A 82 2.03 -25.12 4.59
CA ALA A 82 1.51 -26.47 4.90
C ALA A 82 2.06 -27.55 3.94
N GLY A 83 2.75 -27.19 2.87
CA GLY A 83 3.18 -28.12 1.82
C GLY A 83 2.06 -28.63 0.94
N ASP A 84 0.85 -28.07 1.04
CA ASP A 84 -0.31 -28.48 0.25
C ASP A 84 -0.36 -27.72 -1.08
N ASN A 85 0.42 -28.22 -2.04
CA ASN A 85 0.48 -27.63 -3.38
C ASN A 85 -0.85 -27.62 -4.10
N LYS A 86 -1.73 -28.63 -3.85
CA LYS A 86 -3.07 -28.69 -4.45
C LYS A 86 -3.96 -27.57 -3.90
N LEU A 87 -3.86 -27.29 -2.60
CA LEU A 87 -4.58 -26.19 -1.99
C LEU A 87 -4.07 -24.82 -2.50
N VAL A 88 -2.75 -24.68 -2.70
CA VAL A 88 -2.16 -23.48 -3.34
C VAL A 88 -2.76 -23.27 -4.73
N GLU A 89 -2.75 -24.30 -5.59
CA GLU A 89 -3.33 -24.21 -6.93
C GLU A 89 -4.80 -23.84 -6.91
N ARG A 90 -5.61 -24.49 -6.09
CA ARG A 90 -7.06 -24.23 -5.95
C ARG A 90 -7.32 -22.82 -5.42
N GLN A 91 -6.53 -22.36 -4.44
CA GLN A 91 -6.65 -21.01 -3.88
C GLN A 91 -6.33 -19.94 -4.94
N VAL A 92 -5.23 -20.11 -5.68
CA VAL A 92 -4.81 -19.18 -6.74
C VAL A 92 -5.81 -19.19 -7.88
N SER A 93 -6.26 -20.36 -8.33
CA SER A 93 -7.29 -20.49 -9.38
C SER A 93 -8.62 -19.84 -8.98
N THR A 94 -9.13 -20.16 -7.79
CA THR A 94 -10.40 -19.59 -7.28
C THR A 94 -10.29 -18.06 -7.20
N THR A 95 -9.16 -17.54 -6.69
CA THR A 95 -8.94 -16.08 -6.58
C THR A 95 -8.83 -15.44 -7.97
N ALA A 96 -8.16 -16.07 -8.93
CA ALA A 96 -8.04 -15.56 -10.30
C ALA A 96 -9.42 -15.46 -10.97
N ILE A 97 -10.25 -16.52 -10.89
CA ILE A 97 -11.60 -16.52 -11.47
C ILE A 97 -12.49 -15.47 -10.81
N ALA A 98 -12.57 -15.48 -9.48
CA ALA A 98 -13.41 -14.53 -8.74
C ALA A 98 -12.92 -13.08 -8.90
N GLY A 99 -11.62 -12.88 -8.90
CA GLY A 99 -11.01 -11.56 -9.09
C GLY A 99 -11.21 -11.02 -10.51
N THR A 100 -11.25 -11.88 -11.53
CA THR A 100 -11.63 -11.47 -12.90
C THR A 100 -13.05 -10.92 -12.92
N VAL A 101 -14.01 -11.68 -12.39
CA VAL A 101 -15.41 -11.24 -12.32
C VAL A 101 -15.55 -9.96 -11.50
N PHE A 102 -14.90 -9.93 -10.34
CA PHE A 102 -14.90 -8.76 -9.46
C PHE A 102 -14.29 -7.53 -10.13
N SER A 103 -13.10 -7.65 -10.73
CA SER A 103 -12.41 -6.50 -11.33
C SER A 103 -13.16 -5.94 -12.55
N LEU A 104 -13.79 -6.79 -13.34
CA LEU A 104 -14.65 -6.37 -14.46
C LEU A 104 -15.90 -5.62 -13.96
N ALA A 105 -16.59 -6.17 -12.96
CA ALA A 105 -17.76 -5.52 -12.38
C ALA A 105 -17.40 -4.20 -11.70
N PHE A 106 -16.29 -4.19 -10.94
CA PHE A 106 -15.78 -2.99 -10.26
C PHE A 106 -15.33 -1.92 -11.26
N SER A 107 -14.62 -2.32 -12.33
CA SER A 107 -14.25 -1.44 -13.44
C SER A 107 -15.48 -0.77 -14.05
N LEU A 108 -16.51 -1.54 -14.38
CA LEU A 108 -17.75 -1.01 -14.95
C LEU A 108 -18.41 0.03 -14.02
N VAL A 109 -18.51 -0.28 -12.73
CA VAL A 109 -19.05 0.64 -11.72
C VAL A 109 -18.22 1.92 -11.64
N CYS A 110 -16.90 1.80 -11.58
CA CYS A 110 -15.99 2.96 -11.53
C CYS A 110 -16.10 3.82 -12.80
N ILE A 111 -16.19 3.22 -13.99
CA ILE A 111 -16.37 3.96 -15.26
C ILE A 111 -17.68 4.74 -15.28
N LEU A 112 -18.78 4.13 -14.82
CA LEU A 112 -20.08 4.78 -14.77
C LEU A 112 -20.12 5.91 -13.73
N LEU A 113 -19.42 5.73 -12.60
CA LEU A 113 -19.36 6.71 -11.53
C LEU A 113 -18.32 7.82 -11.73
N ALA A 114 -17.39 7.70 -12.69
CA ALA A 114 -16.31 8.66 -12.90
C ALA A 114 -16.82 10.10 -13.06
N ASN A 115 -17.79 10.32 -13.95
CA ASN A 115 -18.36 11.66 -14.18
C ASN A 115 -19.15 12.17 -12.95
N PRO A 116 -20.14 11.46 -12.38
CA PRO A 116 -20.86 11.96 -11.22
C PRO A 116 -19.95 12.20 -9.99
N LEU A 117 -18.91 11.39 -9.79
CA LEU A 117 -17.96 11.61 -8.69
C LEU A 117 -17.14 12.88 -8.87
N LEU A 118 -16.61 13.14 -10.07
CA LEU A 118 -15.83 14.34 -10.34
C LEU A 118 -16.72 15.62 -10.24
N ARG A 119 -17.98 15.56 -10.69
CA ARG A 119 -18.93 16.66 -10.49
C ARG A 119 -19.26 16.89 -9.02
N LEU A 120 -19.43 15.82 -8.24
CA LEU A 120 -19.68 15.93 -6.79
C LEU A 120 -18.48 16.59 -6.08
N LEU A 121 -17.26 16.36 -6.57
CA LEU A 121 -16.04 17.00 -6.07
C LEU A 121 -15.82 18.42 -6.63
N GLN A 122 -16.80 18.96 -7.36
CA GLN A 122 -16.77 20.31 -7.93
C GLN A 122 -15.55 20.58 -8.82
N VAL A 123 -15.14 19.58 -9.61
CA VAL A 123 -14.07 19.75 -10.59
C VAL A 123 -14.53 20.75 -11.66
N PRO A 124 -13.71 21.77 -11.99
CA PRO A 124 -14.07 22.77 -13.00
C PRO A 124 -14.47 22.17 -14.34
N GLU A 125 -15.53 22.71 -14.96
CA GLU A 125 -16.07 22.20 -16.24
C GLU A 125 -15.02 22.20 -17.38
N GLU A 126 -14.02 23.07 -17.32
CA GLU A 126 -12.95 23.19 -18.30
C GLU A 126 -12.07 21.92 -18.33
N ILE A 127 -11.73 21.35 -17.18
CA ILE A 127 -10.86 20.16 -17.06
C ILE A 127 -11.65 18.87 -16.86
N LEU A 128 -12.96 18.97 -16.58
CA LEU A 128 -13.82 17.82 -16.30
C LEU A 128 -13.79 16.74 -17.41
N PRO A 129 -13.90 17.07 -18.70
CA PRO A 129 -13.85 16.05 -19.77
C PRO A 129 -12.51 15.30 -19.80
N ILE A 130 -11.42 16.03 -19.60
CA ILE A 130 -10.06 15.46 -19.56
C ILE A 130 -9.94 14.47 -18.38
N ALA A 131 -10.37 14.88 -17.20
CA ALA A 131 -10.35 14.07 -15.99
C ALA A 131 -11.23 12.80 -16.12
N VAL A 132 -12.43 12.94 -16.69
CA VAL A 132 -13.37 11.82 -16.92
C VAL A 132 -12.76 10.80 -17.89
N ASN A 133 -12.22 11.25 -19.02
CA ASN A 133 -11.62 10.36 -20.01
C ASN A 133 -10.39 9.64 -19.44
N TYR A 134 -9.51 10.37 -18.75
CA TYR A 134 -8.37 9.79 -18.04
C TYR A 134 -8.81 8.68 -17.08
N LEU A 135 -9.78 8.95 -16.19
CA LEU A 135 -10.28 7.97 -15.22
C LEU A 135 -10.95 6.78 -15.89
N ARG A 136 -11.70 6.99 -16.97
CA ARG A 136 -12.35 5.88 -17.69
C ARG A 136 -11.34 4.92 -18.30
N ILE A 137 -10.24 5.43 -18.87
CA ILE A 137 -9.18 4.59 -19.41
C ILE A 137 -8.50 3.81 -18.28
N VAL A 138 -8.12 4.48 -17.18
CA VAL A 138 -7.50 3.83 -16.03
C VAL A 138 -8.43 2.77 -15.43
N PHE A 139 -9.71 3.09 -15.27
CA PHE A 139 -10.69 2.15 -14.72
C PHE A 139 -10.98 0.97 -15.66
N ALA A 140 -10.95 1.17 -16.96
CA ALA A 140 -11.02 0.07 -17.94
C ALA A 140 -9.82 -0.89 -17.80
N GLY A 141 -8.68 -0.38 -17.36
CA GLY A 141 -7.46 -1.15 -17.09
C GLY A 141 -7.43 -1.88 -15.75
N LEU A 142 -8.41 -1.70 -14.84
CA LEU A 142 -8.39 -2.29 -13.49
C LEU A 142 -8.25 -3.81 -13.46
N ILE A 143 -8.63 -4.51 -14.52
CA ILE A 143 -8.40 -5.94 -14.63
C ILE A 143 -6.91 -6.27 -14.68
N PHE A 144 -6.11 -5.48 -15.40
CA PHE A 144 -4.66 -5.66 -15.45
C PHE A 144 -4.01 -5.26 -14.14
N THR A 145 -4.48 -4.17 -13.51
CA THR A 145 -4.08 -3.76 -12.15
C THR A 145 -4.34 -4.89 -11.16
N PHE A 146 -5.52 -5.53 -11.22
CA PHE A 146 -5.83 -6.68 -10.36
C PHE A 146 -4.86 -7.83 -10.62
N PHE A 147 -4.72 -8.29 -11.87
CA PHE A 147 -3.86 -9.43 -12.17
C PHE A 147 -2.40 -9.17 -11.81
N TYR A 148 -1.87 -8.00 -12.14
CA TYR A 148 -0.51 -7.63 -11.75
C TYR A 148 -0.31 -7.72 -10.23
N ASN A 149 -1.17 -7.07 -9.45
CA ASN A 149 -1.07 -7.07 -7.99
C ASN A 149 -1.30 -8.47 -7.40
N PHE A 150 -2.24 -9.24 -7.95
CA PHE A 150 -2.53 -10.61 -7.51
C PHE A 150 -1.36 -11.56 -7.79
N LEU A 151 -0.77 -11.52 -8.98
CA LEU A 151 0.38 -12.35 -9.34
C LEU A 151 1.61 -11.96 -8.51
N ALA A 152 1.85 -10.66 -8.31
CA ALA A 152 2.90 -10.18 -7.43
C ALA A 152 2.69 -10.61 -5.97
N ALA A 153 1.44 -10.53 -5.46
CA ALA A 153 1.11 -11.01 -4.12
C ALA A 153 1.28 -12.54 -3.99
N THR A 154 0.92 -13.27 -5.03
CA THR A 154 1.13 -14.73 -5.10
C THR A 154 2.62 -15.08 -5.07
N MET A 155 3.46 -14.42 -5.87
CA MET A 155 4.91 -14.62 -5.82
C MET A 155 5.49 -14.30 -4.45
N ARG A 156 5.08 -13.19 -3.84
CA ARG A 156 5.48 -12.86 -2.45
C ARG A 156 5.02 -13.92 -1.46
N ALA A 157 3.79 -14.42 -1.60
CA ALA A 157 3.25 -15.49 -0.75
C ALA A 157 4.08 -16.78 -0.80
N LEU A 158 4.67 -17.07 -1.97
CA LEU A 158 5.59 -18.19 -2.19
C LEU A 158 7.05 -17.86 -1.83
N GLY A 159 7.32 -16.71 -1.20
CA GLY A 159 8.63 -16.29 -0.75
C GLY A 159 9.51 -15.61 -1.81
N ASP A 160 8.98 -15.28 -2.99
CA ASP A 160 9.70 -14.63 -4.08
C ASP A 160 9.37 -13.13 -4.17
N SER A 161 9.99 -12.32 -3.32
CA SER A 161 9.87 -10.85 -3.37
C SER A 161 10.73 -10.22 -4.47
N LYS A 162 11.83 -10.88 -4.89
CA LYS A 162 12.75 -10.34 -5.90
C LYS A 162 12.13 -10.29 -7.28
N SER A 163 11.45 -11.35 -7.69
CA SER A 163 10.79 -11.37 -9.00
C SER A 163 9.67 -10.34 -9.09
N ALA A 164 8.91 -10.14 -8.00
CA ALA A 164 7.91 -9.07 -7.94
C ALA A 164 8.54 -7.67 -8.13
N LEU A 165 9.72 -7.41 -7.55
CA LEU A 165 10.47 -6.17 -7.78
C LEU A 165 10.91 -6.02 -9.24
N TYR A 166 11.48 -7.08 -9.85
CA TYR A 166 11.92 -7.00 -11.25
C TYR A 166 10.77 -6.69 -12.21
N PHE A 167 9.60 -7.29 -12.00
CA PHE A 167 8.42 -6.99 -12.81
C PHE A 167 7.92 -5.56 -12.62
N LEU A 168 7.98 -5.03 -11.40
CA LEU A 168 7.66 -3.63 -11.15
C LEU A 168 8.63 -2.69 -11.88
N MET A 169 9.94 -2.98 -11.86
CA MET A 169 10.94 -2.19 -12.60
C MET A 169 10.67 -2.21 -14.10
N VAL A 170 10.38 -3.39 -14.67
CA VAL A 170 10.03 -3.52 -16.09
C VAL A 170 8.76 -2.74 -16.41
N SER A 171 7.72 -2.85 -15.59
CA SER A 171 6.48 -2.08 -15.75
C SER A 171 6.74 -0.58 -15.73
N SER A 172 7.55 -0.11 -14.79
CA SER A 172 7.89 1.33 -14.68
C SER A 172 8.64 1.85 -15.91
N VAL A 173 9.60 1.08 -16.44
CA VAL A 173 10.33 1.46 -17.65
C VAL A 173 9.40 1.47 -18.88
N LEU A 174 8.53 0.47 -19.01
CA LEU A 174 7.55 0.42 -20.10
C LEU A 174 6.54 1.56 -20.00
N ASN A 175 6.12 1.92 -18.79
CA ASN A 175 5.22 3.05 -18.56
C ASN A 175 5.88 4.38 -18.98
N ILE A 176 7.08 4.68 -18.49
CA ILE A 176 7.81 5.91 -18.86
C ILE A 176 8.04 5.99 -20.36
N ALA A 177 8.47 4.90 -20.99
CA ALA A 177 8.67 4.85 -22.44
C ALA A 177 7.36 5.04 -23.22
N GLY A 178 6.28 4.43 -22.73
CA GLY A 178 4.94 4.59 -23.29
C GLY A 178 4.39 6.01 -23.11
N ASP A 179 4.58 6.62 -21.95
CA ASP A 179 4.18 8.01 -21.71
C ASP A 179 4.84 8.96 -22.70
N LEU A 180 6.16 8.86 -22.87
CA LEU A 180 6.88 9.66 -23.85
C LEU A 180 6.38 9.39 -25.27
N PHE A 181 6.13 8.14 -25.63
CA PHE A 181 5.65 7.79 -26.96
C PHE A 181 4.23 8.30 -27.23
N PHE A 182 3.28 8.05 -26.33
CA PHE A 182 1.89 8.45 -26.53
C PHE A 182 1.68 9.95 -26.39
N VAL A 183 2.43 10.61 -25.48
CA VAL A 183 2.28 12.03 -25.21
C VAL A 183 3.10 12.87 -26.19
N GLU A 184 4.40 12.61 -26.32
CA GLU A 184 5.30 13.46 -27.11
C GLU A 184 5.23 13.12 -28.60
N VAL A 185 5.21 11.81 -28.97
CA VAL A 185 5.24 11.40 -30.38
C VAL A 185 3.84 11.41 -31.00
N LEU A 186 2.82 10.91 -30.30
CA LEU A 186 1.46 10.80 -30.83
C LEU A 186 0.55 11.97 -30.42
N GLY A 187 0.93 12.78 -29.42
CA GLY A 187 0.15 13.93 -29.00
C GLY A 187 -1.19 13.61 -28.31
N TRP A 188 -1.31 12.40 -27.69
CA TRP A 188 -2.57 11.95 -27.08
C TRP A 188 -2.84 12.51 -25.68
N GLY A 189 -2.00 13.43 -25.21
CA GLY A 189 -2.22 14.11 -23.94
C GLY A 189 -2.31 13.18 -22.72
N SER A 190 -3.16 13.53 -21.76
CA SER A 190 -3.36 12.74 -20.53
C SER A 190 -3.97 11.36 -20.79
N GLU A 191 -4.75 11.20 -21.87
CA GLU A 191 -5.29 9.90 -22.27
C GLU A 191 -4.17 8.94 -22.68
N GLY A 192 -3.10 9.47 -23.31
CA GLY A 192 -1.88 8.73 -23.65
C GLY A 192 -1.18 8.18 -22.41
N CYS A 193 -1.03 8.97 -21.35
CA CYS A 193 -0.48 8.50 -20.07
C CYS A 193 -1.35 7.43 -19.42
N ALA A 194 -2.69 7.61 -19.42
CA ALA A 194 -3.59 6.59 -18.91
C ALA A 194 -3.45 5.27 -19.66
N LEU A 195 -3.38 5.32 -20.98
CA LEU A 195 -3.21 4.13 -21.83
C LEU A 195 -1.85 3.47 -21.63
N SER A 196 -0.78 4.25 -21.52
CA SER A 196 0.57 3.77 -21.20
C SER A 196 0.60 2.97 -19.89
N THR A 197 -0.04 3.51 -18.85
CA THR A 197 -0.16 2.81 -17.55
C THR A 197 -0.87 1.46 -17.71
N VAL A 198 -2.00 1.42 -18.40
CA VAL A 198 -2.77 0.19 -18.63
C VAL A 198 -1.97 -0.83 -19.45
N LEU A 199 -1.32 -0.41 -20.51
CA LEU A 199 -0.52 -1.29 -21.38
C LEU A 199 0.73 -1.81 -20.68
N SER A 200 1.41 -1.01 -19.87
CA SER A 200 2.56 -1.46 -19.09
C SER A 200 2.16 -2.49 -18.03
N GLU A 201 1.02 -2.31 -17.35
CA GLU A 201 0.47 -3.31 -16.43
C GLU A 201 0.05 -4.59 -17.16
N ALA A 202 -0.57 -4.50 -18.33
CA ALA A 202 -0.94 -5.65 -19.16
C ALA A 202 0.29 -6.44 -19.62
N ALA A 203 1.32 -5.76 -20.09
CA ALA A 203 2.59 -6.39 -20.47
C ALA A 203 3.25 -7.08 -19.27
N CYS A 204 3.24 -6.43 -18.12
CA CYS A 204 3.77 -6.99 -16.89
C CYS A 204 3.00 -8.24 -16.43
N CYS A 205 1.66 -8.24 -16.55
CA CYS A 205 0.84 -9.43 -16.31
C CYS A 205 1.26 -10.59 -17.21
N ALA A 206 1.45 -10.35 -18.50
CA ALA A 206 1.88 -11.37 -19.45
C ALA A 206 3.26 -11.94 -19.07
N LEU A 207 4.22 -11.07 -18.73
CA LEU A 207 5.55 -11.48 -18.27
C LEU A 207 5.49 -12.28 -16.96
N CYS A 208 4.66 -11.87 -16.00
CA CYS A 208 4.44 -12.62 -14.76
C CYS A 208 3.88 -14.02 -15.02
N LEU A 209 2.89 -14.15 -15.91
CA LEU A 209 2.32 -15.45 -16.28
C LEU A 209 3.34 -16.36 -16.94
N VAL A 210 4.15 -15.83 -17.86
CA VAL A 210 5.25 -16.58 -18.50
C VAL A 210 6.27 -17.03 -17.46
N TYR A 211 6.68 -16.15 -16.57
CA TYR A 211 7.61 -16.48 -15.49
C TYR A 211 7.07 -17.56 -14.55
N ILE A 212 5.82 -17.42 -14.11
CA ILE A 212 5.16 -18.41 -13.23
C ILE A 212 5.15 -19.78 -13.91
N ARG A 213 4.79 -19.83 -15.19
CA ARG A 213 4.74 -21.09 -15.95
C ARG A 213 6.10 -21.78 -16.02
N TRP A 214 7.19 -21.01 -16.13
CA TRP A 214 8.55 -21.57 -16.31
C TRP A 214 9.31 -21.82 -15.03
N LYS A 215 9.07 -21.01 -13.99
CA LYS A 215 9.91 -20.98 -12.78
C LYS A 215 9.20 -21.40 -11.50
N ILE A 216 7.88 -21.51 -11.51
CA ILE A 216 7.08 -21.84 -10.32
C ILE A 216 6.28 -23.13 -10.57
N PRO A 217 6.90 -24.32 -10.36
CA PRO A 217 6.26 -25.61 -10.65
C PRO A 217 4.99 -25.87 -9.81
N VAL A 218 4.87 -25.23 -8.65
CA VAL A 218 3.69 -25.32 -7.78
C VAL A 218 2.43 -24.76 -8.46
N LEU A 219 2.61 -23.83 -9.42
CA LEU A 219 1.52 -23.22 -10.16
C LEU A 219 1.53 -23.73 -11.61
N GLN A 220 1.02 -24.95 -11.83
CA GLN A 220 0.93 -25.53 -13.18
C GLN A 220 -0.23 -24.90 -13.95
N LEU A 221 0.05 -23.79 -14.67
CA LEU A 221 -0.93 -23.12 -15.53
C LEU A 221 -1.30 -23.99 -16.74
N GLY A 222 -2.42 -24.69 -16.66
CA GLY A 222 -2.98 -25.53 -17.74
C GLY A 222 -4.51 -25.59 -17.69
N ARG A 223 -5.17 -26.28 -18.64
CA ARG A 223 -6.63 -26.40 -18.67
C ARG A 223 -7.22 -26.99 -17.38
N ARG A 224 -6.48 -27.82 -16.66
CA ARG A 224 -6.88 -28.43 -15.37
C ARG A 224 -6.69 -27.48 -14.17
N TRP A 225 -6.08 -26.32 -14.38
CA TRP A 225 -5.81 -25.33 -13.34
C TRP A 225 -7.03 -24.50 -12.95
N LEU A 226 -7.99 -24.33 -13.85
CA LEU A 226 -9.20 -23.54 -13.60
C LEU A 226 -10.19 -24.34 -12.74
N VAL A 227 -9.95 -24.34 -11.44
CA VAL A 227 -10.83 -24.95 -10.43
C VAL A 227 -11.40 -23.85 -9.55
N PHE A 228 -12.72 -23.82 -9.44
CA PHE A 228 -13.44 -22.89 -8.56
C PHE A 228 -13.93 -23.62 -7.30
N ASP A 229 -13.62 -23.05 -6.15
CA ASP A 229 -14.02 -23.57 -4.84
C ASP A 229 -14.71 -22.47 -4.05
N SER A 230 -16.01 -22.64 -3.81
CA SER A 230 -16.83 -21.65 -3.09
C SER A 230 -16.41 -21.46 -1.63
N SER A 231 -15.88 -22.50 -0.99
CA SER A 231 -15.41 -22.41 0.41
C SER A 231 -14.13 -21.56 0.51
N LEU A 232 -13.22 -21.73 -0.44
CA LEU A 232 -12.01 -20.90 -0.56
C LEU A 232 -12.37 -19.47 -0.93
N LEU A 233 -13.34 -19.27 -1.83
CA LEU A 233 -13.84 -17.95 -2.18
C LEU A 233 -14.34 -17.19 -0.95
N LYS A 234 -15.17 -17.82 -0.11
CA LYS A 234 -15.70 -17.20 1.11
C LYS A 234 -14.58 -16.72 2.04
N LYS A 235 -13.53 -17.52 2.22
CA LYS A 235 -12.34 -17.12 2.99
C LYS A 235 -11.58 -15.98 2.33
N THR A 236 -11.38 -16.07 1.02
CA THR A 236 -10.66 -15.03 0.23
C THR A 236 -11.40 -13.70 0.31
N VAL A 237 -12.72 -13.70 0.14
CA VAL A 237 -13.54 -12.49 0.26
C VAL A 237 -13.47 -11.91 1.68
N SER A 238 -13.56 -12.75 2.71
CA SER A 238 -13.47 -12.31 4.11
C SER A 238 -12.11 -11.63 4.41
N TYR A 239 -11.01 -12.25 3.99
CA TYR A 239 -9.66 -11.71 4.19
C TYR A 239 -9.40 -10.48 3.32
N GLY A 240 -9.79 -10.55 2.06
CA GLY A 240 -9.65 -9.46 1.11
C GLY A 240 -10.45 -8.24 1.51
N TRP A 241 -11.71 -8.43 1.92
CA TRP A 241 -12.58 -7.34 2.37
C TRP A 241 -12.00 -6.62 3.59
N ALA A 242 -11.57 -7.39 4.62
CA ALA A 242 -10.98 -6.79 5.82
C ALA A 242 -9.72 -5.98 5.49
N SER A 243 -8.85 -6.51 4.62
CA SER A 243 -7.64 -5.80 4.18
C SER A 243 -7.96 -4.59 3.31
N ALA A 244 -8.93 -4.68 2.41
CA ALA A 244 -9.37 -3.58 1.55
C ALA A 244 -9.99 -2.44 2.37
N MET A 245 -10.86 -2.78 3.32
CA MET A 245 -11.47 -1.80 4.23
C MET A 245 -10.45 -1.13 5.15
N GLN A 246 -9.42 -1.88 5.59
CA GLN A 246 -8.30 -1.32 6.33
C GLN A 246 -7.58 -0.23 5.51
N GLN A 247 -7.23 -0.53 4.25
CA GLN A 247 -6.57 0.42 3.37
C GLN A 247 -7.43 1.64 3.05
N ALA A 248 -8.72 1.42 2.77
CA ALA A 248 -9.68 2.49 2.55
C ALA A 248 -9.82 3.42 3.78
N THR A 249 -9.91 2.84 4.98
CA THR A 249 -9.99 3.60 6.24
C THR A 249 -8.77 4.50 6.43
N VAL A 250 -7.57 3.98 6.18
CA VAL A 250 -6.34 4.78 6.29
C VAL A 250 -6.35 5.93 5.28
N GLN A 251 -6.75 5.68 4.05
CA GLN A 251 -6.81 6.72 3.02
C GLN A 251 -7.86 7.80 3.32
N LEU A 252 -9.06 7.40 3.75
CA LEU A 252 -10.09 8.34 4.16
C LEU A 252 -9.65 9.18 5.36
N GLY A 253 -8.96 8.57 6.33
CA GLY A 253 -8.40 9.29 7.47
C GLY A 253 -7.35 10.33 7.05
N LYS A 254 -6.46 10.00 6.10
CA LYS A 254 -5.49 10.97 5.54
C LYS A 254 -6.20 12.14 4.87
N ILE A 255 -7.26 11.89 4.10
CA ILE A 255 -8.06 12.94 3.44
C ILE A 255 -8.73 13.85 4.48
N ALA A 256 -9.30 13.27 5.54
CA ALA A 256 -9.94 14.04 6.61
C ALA A 256 -8.94 14.91 7.38
N VAL A 257 -7.74 14.41 7.68
CA VAL A 257 -6.67 15.22 8.29
C VAL A 257 -6.24 16.35 7.34
N GLN A 258 -6.10 16.07 6.04
CA GLN A 258 -5.77 17.11 5.06
C GLN A 258 -6.82 18.23 5.00
N ALA A 259 -8.10 17.89 5.11
CA ALA A 259 -9.16 18.89 5.17
C ALA A 259 -9.03 19.82 6.38
N ILE A 260 -8.60 19.28 7.54
CA ILE A 260 -8.32 20.09 8.74
C ILE A 260 -7.07 20.95 8.52
N VAL A 261 -6.00 20.42 7.96
CA VAL A 261 -4.79 21.16 7.63
C VAL A 261 -5.09 22.35 6.71
N ASN A 262 -6.00 22.19 5.76
CA ASN A 262 -6.38 23.27 4.83
C ASN A 262 -7.00 24.50 5.55
N THR A 263 -7.46 24.36 6.79
CA THR A 263 -7.95 25.49 7.60
C THR A 263 -6.83 26.25 8.32
N MET A 264 -5.60 25.73 8.34
CA MET A 264 -4.47 26.32 9.08
C MET A 264 -3.68 27.39 8.29
N GLY A 265 -4.06 27.63 7.04
CA GLY A 265 -3.42 28.60 6.16
C GLY A 265 -2.34 28.01 5.24
N VAL A 266 -1.92 28.80 4.25
CA VAL A 266 -1.10 28.36 3.12
C VAL A 266 0.28 27.85 3.56
N ASN A 267 0.94 28.54 4.50
CA ASN A 267 2.28 28.16 4.98
C ASN A 267 2.25 26.82 5.73
N ALA A 268 1.23 26.60 6.58
CA ALA A 268 1.02 25.33 7.27
C ALA A 268 0.69 24.19 6.31
N MET A 269 -0.13 24.44 5.29
CA MET A 269 -0.42 23.46 4.21
C MET A 269 0.83 23.07 3.45
N ALA A 270 1.67 24.03 3.09
CA ALA A 270 2.93 23.78 2.39
C ALA A 270 3.90 22.96 3.25
N ALA A 271 4.07 23.38 4.53
CA ALA A 271 4.91 22.68 5.49
C ALA A 271 4.43 21.24 5.75
N PHE A 272 3.12 21.04 5.93
CA PHE A 272 2.52 19.71 6.09
C PHE A 272 2.73 18.85 4.84
N THR A 273 2.55 19.42 3.65
CA THR A 273 2.75 18.68 2.39
C THR A 273 4.21 18.23 2.24
N ALA A 274 5.17 19.12 2.48
CA ALA A 274 6.60 18.77 2.46
C ALA A 274 6.93 17.69 3.49
N SER A 275 6.47 17.86 4.73
CA SER A 275 6.72 16.91 5.82
C SER A 275 6.06 15.56 5.58
N SER A 276 4.84 15.53 5.01
CA SER A 276 4.14 14.28 4.70
C SER A 276 4.86 13.44 3.64
N ARG A 277 5.53 14.08 2.67
CA ARG A 277 6.37 13.35 1.71
C ARG A 277 7.52 12.62 2.41
N ILE A 278 8.15 13.28 3.37
CA ILE A 278 9.24 12.69 4.15
C ILE A 278 8.70 11.57 5.06
N ASP A 279 7.56 11.81 5.69
CA ASP A 279 6.87 10.83 6.53
C ASP A 279 6.52 9.56 5.75
N ASP A 280 6.03 9.68 4.50
CA ASP A 280 5.78 8.54 3.62
C ASP A 280 7.07 7.74 3.36
N PHE A 281 8.22 8.39 3.08
CA PHE A 281 9.51 7.71 2.93
C PHE A 281 9.95 6.98 4.20
N ALA A 282 9.72 7.57 5.37
CA ALA A 282 10.04 6.96 6.66
C ALA A 282 9.12 5.77 6.99
N TYR A 283 7.87 5.82 6.53
CA TYR A 283 6.84 4.84 6.87
C TYR A 283 6.85 3.59 5.95
N ILE A 284 7.24 3.75 4.68
CA ILE A 284 7.29 2.65 3.70
C ILE A 284 8.10 1.45 4.18
N PRO A 285 9.33 1.58 4.70
CA PRO A 285 10.08 0.43 5.20
C PRO A 285 9.39 -0.28 6.37
N GLN A 286 8.77 0.45 7.30
CA GLN A 286 8.01 -0.13 8.40
C GLN A 286 6.86 -1.00 7.88
N GLN A 287 6.04 -0.50 6.98
CA GLN A 287 4.97 -1.30 6.36
C GLN A 287 5.49 -2.57 5.69
N ASN A 288 6.63 -2.49 5.00
CA ASN A 288 7.20 -3.63 4.29
C ASN A 288 7.81 -4.67 5.22
N ILE A 289 8.39 -4.26 6.36
CA ILE A 289 8.81 -5.19 7.42
C ILE A 289 7.58 -5.94 7.96
N GLY A 290 6.49 -5.23 8.24
CA GLY A 290 5.21 -5.84 8.65
C GLY A 290 4.65 -6.83 7.62
N HIS A 291 4.72 -6.51 6.32
CA HIS A 291 4.30 -7.43 5.24
C HIS A 291 5.23 -8.66 5.14
N ALA A 292 6.53 -8.49 5.31
CA ALA A 292 7.49 -9.59 5.35
C ALA A 292 7.22 -10.54 6.54
N ALA A 293 6.98 -9.96 7.72
CA ALA A 293 6.60 -10.72 8.90
C ALA A 293 5.29 -11.48 8.68
N THR A 294 4.28 -10.85 8.06
CA THR A 294 3.01 -11.51 7.68
C THR A 294 3.26 -12.77 6.86
N THR A 295 4.06 -12.68 5.79
CA THR A 295 4.35 -13.83 4.91
C THR A 295 5.09 -14.93 5.66
N LEU A 296 6.15 -14.58 6.41
CA LEU A 296 6.91 -15.55 7.20
C LEU A 296 6.02 -16.27 8.23
N MET A 297 5.20 -15.53 8.96
CA MET A 297 4.33 -16.10 9.98
C MET A 297 3.22 -16.95 9.37
N ALA A 298 2.60 -16.52 8.25
CA ALA A 298 1.57 -17.28 7.56
C ALA A 298 2.10 -18.63 7.05
N GLN A 299 3.32 -18.66 6.46
CA GLN A 299 3.95 -19.92 6.04
C GLN A 299 4.26 -20.81 7.24
N ASN A 300 4.87 -20.29 8.33
CA ASN A 300 5.18 -21.09 9.51
C ASN A 300 3.94 -21.58 10.25
N ARG A 301 2.85 -20.79 10.26
CA ARG A 301 1.55 -21.22 10.77
C ARG A 301 0.99 -22.37 9.94
N GLY A 302 1.05 -22.28 8.61
CA GLY A 302 0.64 -23.38 7.72
C GLY A 302 1.45 -24.65 7.96
N ALA A 303 2.74 -24.54 8.22
CA ALA A 303 3.63 -25.64 8.57
C ALA A 303 3.44 -26.18 10.01
N GLY A 304 2.57 -25.61 10.82
CA GLY A 304 2.38 -25.99 12.22
C GLY A 304 3.55 -25.63 13.16
N LYS A 305 4.49 -24.78 12.71
CA LYS A 305 5.72 -24.44 13.46
C LYS A 305 5.51 -23.24 14.41
N LYS A 306 4.75 -23.44 15.49
CA LYS A 306 4.38 -22.37 16.45
C LYS A 306 5.60 -21.61 16.98
N ASP A 307 6.66 -22.29 17.39
CA ASP A 307 7.88 -21.62 17.88
C ASP A 307 8.50 -20.66 16.86
N ARG A 308 8.45 -21.02 15.58
CA ARG A 308 8.95 -20.15 14.51
C ARG A 308 8.02 -18.98 14.23
N VAL A 309 6.72 -19.15 14.37
CA VAL A 309 5.74 -18.04 14.32
C VAL A 309 6.09 -17.02 15.38
N ARG A 310 6.24 -17.46 16.64
CA ARG A 310 6.61 -16.60 17.78
C ARG A 310 7.96 -15.91 17.58
N LYS A 311 9.00 -16.66 17.20
CA LYS A 311 10.34 -16.10 16.92
C LYS A 311 10.30 -15.11 15.78
N GLY A 312 9.53 -15.40 14.73
CA GLY A 312 9.33 -14.52 13.57
C GLY A 312 8.67 -13.21 13.95
N PHE A 313 7.64 -13.26 14.77
CA PHE A 313 6.95 -12.07 15.30
C PHE A 313 7.92 -11.15 16.06
N PHE A 314 8.63 -11.68 17.07
CA PHE A 314 9.55 -10.87 17.86
C PHE A 314 10.78 -10.39 17.05
N CYS A 315 11.22 -11.18 16.06
CA CYS A 315 12.28 -10.74 15.15
C CYS A 315 11.80 -9.56 14.28
N GLY A 316 10.58 -9.63 13.74
CA GLY A 316 9.94 -8.53 13.01
C GLY A 316 9.87 -7.26 13.86
N LEU A 317 9.34 -7.36 15.08
CA LEU A 317 9.27 -6.22 16.01
C LEU A 317 10.63 -5.62 16.34
N LYS A 318 11.68 -6.44 16.51
CA LYS A 318 13.05 -5.93 16.73
C LYS A 318 13.57 -5.16 15.52
N ILE A 319 13.37 -5.67 14.32
CA ILE A 319 13.79 -4.98 13.08
C ILE A 319 13.05 -3.65 12.95
N GLU A 320 11.74 -3.63 13.19
CA GLU A 320 10.91 -2.42 13.21
C GLU A 320 11.42 -1.40 14.24
N ALA A 321 11.69 -1.84 15.47
CA ALA A 321 12.18 -0.95 16.52
C ALA A 321 13.57 -0.36 16.20
N VAL A 322 14.50 -1.19 15.69
CA VAL A 322 15.83 -0.72 15.27
C VAL A 322 15.71 0.31 14.14
N TYR A 323 14.88 -0.01 13.13
CA TYR A 323 14.64 0.93 12.04
C TYR A 323 14.01 2.23 12.54
N ALA A 324 13.01 2.16 13.42
CA ALA A 324 12.34 3.33 13.99
C ALA A 324 13.33 4.25 14.73
N VAL A 325 14.23 3.68 15.52
CA VAL A 325 15.27 4.46 16.21
C VAL A 325 16.20 5.14 15.21
N CYS A 326 16.66 4.41 14.18
CA CYS A 326 17.55 4.98 13.17
C CYS A 326 16.88 6.13 12.40
N ILE A 327 15.63 5.94 11.96
CA ILE A 327 14.91 6.99 11.21
C ILE A 327 14.52 8.18 12.09
N THR A 328 14.22 7.94 13.38
CA THR A 328 13.99 9.02 14.37
C THR A 328 15.24 9.90 14.49
N ILE A 329 16.41 9.29 14.70
CA ILE A 329 17.68 10.03 14.80
C ILE A 329 17.92 10.84 13.53
N LEU A 330 17.77 10.21 12.37
CA LEU A 330 17.95 10.88 11.08
C LEU A 330 17.00 12.07 10.91
N CYS A 331 15.70 11.86 11.08
CA CYS A 331 14.68 12.90 10.87
C CYS A 331 14.76 14.01 11.92
N TYR A 332 15.16 13.70 13.17
CA TYR A 332 15.28 14.70 14.24
C TYR A 332 16.48 15.63 14.02
N PHE A 333 17.66 15.07 13.73
CA PHE A 333 18.89 15.85 13.59
C PHE A 333 19.06 16.48 12.21
N CYS A 334 18.56 15.82 11.16
CA CYS A 334 18.63 16.30 9.78
C CYS A 334 17.31 16.91 9.29
N ALA A 335 16.40 17.31 10.19
CA ALA A 335 15.09 17.85 9.80
C ALA A 335 15.20 19.04 8.84
N GLU A 336 16.05 20.02 9.13
CA GLU A 336 16.18 21.22 8.32
C GLU A 336 16.69 20.94 6.90
N PRO A 337 17.85 20.28 6.70
CA PRO A 337 18.33 19.98 5.35
C PRO A 337 17.35 19.08 4.56
N ILE A 338 16.61 18.21 5.24
CA ILE A 338 15.61 17.35 4.57
C ILE A 338 14.39 18.17 4.11
N ILE A 339 13.86 19.07 4.96
CA ILE A 339 12.72 19.93 4.58
C ILE A 339 13.12 20.90 3.46
N ARG A 340 14.35 21.43 3.48
CA ARG A 340 14.88 22.32 2.42
C ARG A 340 14.96 21.66 1.04
N LEU A 341 14.88 20.35 0.93
CA LEU A 341 14.73 19.65 -0.36
C LEU A 341 13.36 19.88 -1.01
N PHE A 342 12.36 20.30 -0.21
CA PHE A 342 10.97 20.42 -0.65
C PHE A 342 10.41 21.84 -0.54
N ALA A 343 11.05 22.72 0.23
CA ALA A 343 10.57 24.07 0.48
C ALA A 343 11.76 25.04 0.70
N ASP A 344 11.66 26.22 0.07
CA ASP A 344 12.70 27.28 0.18
C ASP A 344 12.27 28.42 1.11
N GLN A 345 10.97 28.64 1.31
CA GLN A 345 10.45 29.73 2.12
C GLN A 345 10.78 29.52 3.61
N PRO A 346 11.42 30.49 4.30
CA PRO A 346 11.87 30.31 5.68
C PRO A 346 10.77 29.90 6.65
N GLU A 347 9.57 30.49 6.54
CA GLU A 347 8.42 30.18 7.41
C GLU A 347 7.94 28.74 7.20
N VAL A 348 7.88 28.28 5.94
CA VAL A 348 7.47 26.90 5.60
C VAL A 348 8.52 25.90 6.11
N VAL A 349 9.81 26.24 5.98
CA VAL A 349 10.91 25.41 6.48
C VAL A 349 10.82 25.31 8.01
N GLU A 350 10.63 26.43 8.72
CA GLU A 350 10.50 26.41 10.19
C GLU A 350 9.34 25.53 10.66
N LEU A 351 8.14 25.72 10.10
CA LEU A 351 6.97 24.89 10.41
C LEU A 351 7.20 23.42 10.09
N GLY A 352 7.80 23.13 8.93
CA GLY A 352 8.11 21.75 8.53
C GLY A 352 9.13 21.09 9.45
N VAL A 353 10.16 21.81 9.88
CA VAL A 353 11.16 21.30 10.83
C VAL A 353 10.54 21.02 12.20
N ARG A 354 9.67 21.90 12.69
CA ARG A 354 8.93 21.70 13.96
C ARG A 354 8.05 20.44 13.87
N PHE A 355 7.30 20.30 12.79
CA PHE A 355 6.50 19.10 12.53
C PHE A 355 7.36 17.85 12.48
N LEU A 356 8.40 17.82 11.63
CA LEU A 356 9.21 16.62 11.39
C LEU A 356 9.96 16.17 12.64
N ARG A 357 10.54 17.09 13.40
CA ARG A 357 11.20 16.79 14.68
C ARG A 357 10.22 16.16 15.67
N LEU A 358 9.03 16.74 15.81
CA LEU A 358 8.04 16.25 16.76
C LEU A 358 7.47 14.90 16.36
N VAL A 359 7.09 14.70 15.08
CA VAL A 359 6.53 13.44 14.61
C VAL A 359 7.56 12.31 14.67
N SER A 360 8.84 12.61 14.40
CA SER A 360 9.91 11.61 14.44
C SER A 360 10.09 10.98 15.83
N LEU A 361 9.85 11.70 16.90
CA LEU A 361 9.88 11.16 18.27
C LEU A 361 8.85 10.06 18.49
N PHE A 362 7.79 10.06 17.71
CA PHE A 362 6.72 9.07 17.80
C PHE A 362 6.90 7.88 16.86
N TYR A 363 7.93 7.84 15.99
CA TYR A 363 8.09 6.77 14.98
C TYR A 363 8.21 5.35 15.55
N LEU A 364 8.53 5.21 16.82
CA LEU A 364 8.47 3.90 17.47
C LEU A 364 7.04 3.36 17.58
N MET A 365 6.03 4.22 17.73
CA MET A 365 4.62 3.80 17.84
C MET A 365 4.12 3.14 16.54
N PRO A 366 4.23 3.77 15.34
CA PRO A 366 3.85 3.11 14.10
C PRO A 366 4.69 1.88 13.77
N ALA A 367 5.95 1.82 14.18
CA ALA A 367 6.77 0.62 14.05
C ALA A 367 6.18 -0.55 14.86
N LEU A 368 5.84 -0.31 16.12
CA LEU A 368 5.22 -1.33 16.98
C LEU A 368 3.86 -1.77 16.41
N THR A 369 3.00 -0.82 16.01
CA THR A 369 1.68 -1.17 15.45
C THR A 369 1.79 -1.92 14.12
N ASN A 370 2.69 -1.54 13.22
CA ASN A 370 2.91 -2.26 11.95
C ASN A 370 3.41 -3.70 12.20
N GLY A 371 4.36 -3.87 13.13
CA GLY A 371 4.84 -5.20 13.51
C GLY A 371 3.75 -6.07 14.13
N VAL A 372 2.93 -5.52 15.04
CA VAL A 372 1.79 -6.22 15.65
C VAL A 372 0.73 -6.57 14.60
N GLN A 373 0.38 -5.63 13.73
CA GLN A 373 -0.54 -5.90 12.61
C GLN A 373 0.01 -6.95 11.65
N GLY A 374 1.32 -6.91 11.35
CA GLY A 374 1.98 -7.95 10.57
C GLY A 374 1.79 -9.33 11.20
N GLY A 375 1.90 -9.40 12.52
CA GLY A 375 1.63 -10.59 13.32
C GLY A 375 0.19 -11.08 13.17
N PHE A 376 -0.80 -10.25 13.45
CA PHE A 376 -2.22 -10.62 13.35
C PHE A 376 -2.62 -11.02 11.93
N ARG A 377 -2.12 -10.33 10.90
CA ARG A 377 -2.31 -10.75 9.50
C ARG A 377 -1.73 -12.14 9.25
N GLY A 378 -0.52 -12.42 9.73
CA GLY A 378 0.12 -13.74 9.62
C GLY A 378 -0.63 -14.85 10.37
N LEU A 379 -1.25 -14.52 11.50
CA LEU A 379 -2.15 -15.41 12.23
C LEU A 379 -3.53 -15.55 11.57
N GLY A 380 -3.88 -14.70 10.61
CA GLY A 380 -5.16 -14.71 9.90
C GLY A 380 -6.27 -13.96 10.63
N ASP A 381 -5.95 -13.19 11.66
CA ASP A 381 -6.93 -12.35 12.38
C ASP A 381 -6.91 -10.90 11.84
N LEU A 382 -7.50 -10.75 10.67
CA LEU A 382 -7.57 -9.46 9.98
C LEU A 382 -8.62 -8.52 10.59
N LYS A 383 -9.52 -9.02 11.42
CA LYS A 383 -10.51 -8.17 12.12
C LYS A 383 -9.82 -7.24 13.12
N ILE A 384 -8.81 -7.76 13.84
CA ILE A 384 -8.04 -6.94 14.75
C ILE A 384 -7.33 -5.81 14.01
N THR A 385 -6.71 -6.11 12.86
CA THR A 385 -6.01 -5.09 12.07
C THR A 385 -6.95 -4.04 11.48
N LEU A 386 -8.14 -4.44 11.05
CA LEU A 386 -9.16 -3.50 10.57
C LEU A 386 -9.65 -2.59 11.71
N ASN A 387 -10.09 -3.19 12.83
CA ASN A 387 -10.65 -2.42 13.94
C ASN A 387 -9.62 -1.47 14.56
N SER A 388 -8.37 -1.91 14.72
CA SER A 388 -7.29 -1.06 15.23
C SER A 388 -6.99 0.12 14.31
N SER A 389 -7.00 -0.10 12.98
CA SER A 389 -6.80 0.98 12.01
C SER A 389 -7.98 1.97 11.98
N MET A 390 -9.22 1.49 12.13
CA MET A 390 -10.39 2.36 12.27
C MET A 390 -10.29 3.23 13.52
N LEU A 391 -9.91 2.63 14.67
CA LEU A 391 -9.73 3.35 15.90
C LEU A 391 -8.60 4.39 15.82
N ASN A 392 -7.48 4.04 15.19
CA ASN A 392 -6.39 4.96 14.93
C ASN A 392 -6.87 6.18 14.11
N MET A 393 -7.51 5.95 12.97
CA MET A 393 -7.91 7.05 12.09
C MET A 393 -9.02 7.89 12.69
N ALA A 394 -10.00 7.29 13.34
CA ALA A 394 -11.03 8.02 14.07
C ALA A 394 -10.43 8.90 15.19
N GLY A 395 -9.55 8.33 16.00
CA GLY A 395 -8.85 9.06 17.07
C GLY A 395 -7.95 10.18 16.53
N ARG A 396 -7.21 9.91 15.46
CA ARG A 396 -6.34 10.90 14.81
C ARG A 396 -7.14 12.09 14.26
N VAL A 397 -8.21 11.83 13.51
CA VAL A 397 -9.06 12.89 12.93
C VAL A 397 -9.77 13.70 14.03
N ALA A 398 -10.33 13.01 15.03
CA ALA A 398 -10.99 13.68 16.16
C ALA A 398 -9.99 14.55 16.95
N ALA A 399 -8.80 14.04 17.26
CA ALA A 399 -7.76 14.79 17.95
C ALA A 399 -7.26 15.99 17.12
N ALA A 400 -7.04 15.81 15.82
CA ALA A 400 -6.65 16.89 14.92
C ALA A 400 -7.73 17.99 14.90
N ALA A 401 -9.01 17.62 14.81
CA ALA A 401 -10.12 18.59 14.85
C ALA A 401 -10.16 19.36 16.18
N VAL A 402 -10.00 18.66 17.31
CA VAL A 402 -9.98 19.31 18.64
C VAL A 402 -8.76 20.23 18.76
N PHE A 403 -7.57 19.77 18.42
CA PHE A 403 -6.34 20.56 18.61
C PHE A 403 -6.29 21.78 17.69
N VAL A 404 -6.72 21.65 16.43
CA VAL A 404 -6.66 22.74 15.45
C VAL A 404 -7.89 23.66 15.58
N LEU A 405 -9.13 23.12 15.59
CA LEU A 405 -10.34 23.93 15.47
C LEU A 405 -10.83 24.46 16.81
N ILE A 406 -10.56 23.78 17.94
CA ILE A 406 -11.05 24.17 19.27
C ILE A 406 -9.93 24.80 20.09
N LEU A 407 -8.75 24.17 20.15
CA LEU A 407 -7.61 24.65 20.94
C LEU A 407 -6.72 25.64 20.16
N HIS A 408 -6.95 25.83 18.87
CA HIS A 408 -6.22 26.73 17.99
C HIS A 408 -4.69 26.54 18.07
N MET A 409 -4.26 25.27 18.20
CA MET A 409 -2.85 24.92 18.19
C MET A 409 -2.28 25.09 16.77
N ASP A 410 -0.99 25.41 16.70
CA ASP A 410 -0.24 25.49 15.45
C ASP A 410 0.08 24.08 14.89
N ILE A 411 1.04 23.97 13.97
CA ILE A 411 1.37 22.76 13.22
C ILE A 411 1.68 21.54 14.10
N GLU A 412 2.09 21.74 15.34
CA GLU A 412 2.32 20.68 16.34
C GLU A 412 1.04 19.88 16.70
N ALA A 413 -0.12 20.47 16.47
CA ALA A 413 -1.41 19.77 16.63
C ALA A 413 -1.44 18.43 15.86
N LEU A 414 -0.82 18.41 14.68
CA LEU A 414 -0.86 17.26 13.78
C LEU A 414 -0.01 16.07 14.30
N PRO A 415 1.28 16.23 14.65
CA PRO A 415 2.05 15.16 15.30
C PRO A 415 1.40 14.64 16.58
N TYR A 416 0.83 15.50 17.42
CA TYR A 416 0.10 15.06 18.62
C TYR A 416 -1.15 14.26 18.27
N SER A 417 -1.89 14.67 17.23
CA SER A 417 -3.06 13.90 16.76
C SER A 417 -2.65 12.50 16.25
N TYR A 418 -1.48 12.40 15.59
CA TYR A 418 -0.92 11.12 15.17
C TYR A 418 -0.59 10.24 16.37
N ALA A 419 0.04 10.81 17.40
CA ALA A 419 0.35 10.11 18.64
C ALA A 419 -0.92 9.58 19.32
N VAL A 420 -1.98 10.38 19.42
CA VAL A 420 -3.29 9.94 19.93
C VAL A 420 -3.82 8.75 19.16
N GLY A 421 -3.82 8.80 17.83
CA GLY A 421 -4.25 7.69 16.98
C GLY A 421 -3.46 6.41 17.24
N TRP A 422 -2.13 6.47 17.30
CA TRP A 422 -1.26 5.32 17.57
C TRP A 422 -1.44 4.78 19.00
N VAL A 423 -1.61 5.64 20.00
CA VAL A 423 -1.89 5.22 21.37
C VAL A 423 -3.20 4.43 21.44
N LEU A 424 -4.28 4.95 20.85
CA LEU A 424 -5.57 4.24 20.81
C LEU A 424 -5.45 2.88 20.11
N MET A 425 -4.67 2.82 19.03
CA MET A 425 -4.39 1.60 18.30
C MET A 425 -3.66 0.57 19.19
N LEU A 426 -2.59 1.00 19.88
CA LEU A 426 -1.82 0.14 20.79
C LEU A 426 -2.68 -0.34 21.97
N LEU A 427 -3.54 0.52 22.53
CA LEU A 427 -4.47 0.16 23.59
C LEU A 427 -5.46 -0.94 23.16
N TYR A 428 -5.78 -1.03 21.89
CA TYR A 428 -6.61 -2.11 21.34
C TYR A 428 -5.79 -3.37 21.01
N GLU A 429 -4.60 -3.21 20.41
CA GLU A 429 -3.77 -4.30 19.91
C GLU A 429 -3.03 -5.06 21.01
N VAL A 430 -2.50 -4.36 22.03
CA VAL A 430 -1.69 -4.98 23.08
C VAL A 430 -2.51 -5.99 23.93
N PRO A 431 -3.73 -5.70 24.38
CA PRO A 431 -4.55 -6.71 25.06
C PRO A 431 -4.84 -7.94 24.19
N ALA A 432 -5.10 -7.75 22.89
CA ALA A 432 -5.30 -8.85 21.94
C ALA A 432 -4.02 -9.69 21.79
N LEU A 433 -2.86 -9.04 21.68
CA LEU A 433 -1.54 -9.69 21.63
C LEU A 433 -1.27 -10.51 22.90
N VAL A 434 -1.52 -9.94 24.07
CA VAL A 434 -1.33 -10.65 25.35
C VAL A 434 -2.21 -11.89 25.45
N ARG A 435 -3.46 -11.85 24.95
CA ARG A 435 -4.32 -13.03 24.86
C ARG A 435 -3.71 -14.10 23.95
N CYS A 436 -3.29 -13.74 22.73
CA CYS A 436 -2.65 -14.68 21.80
C CYS A 436 -1.41 -15.34 22.38
N LEU A 437 -0.60 -14.59 23.17
CA LEU A 437 0.57 -15.12 23.87
C LEU A 437 0.18 -16.11 24.97
N LYS A 438 -0.87 -15.83 25.76
CA LYS A 438 -1.38 -16.69 26.83
C LYS A 438 -2.01 -17.98 26.28
N ASP A 439 -2.76 -17.86 25.19
CA ASP A 439 -3.46 -18.99 24.56
C ASP A 439 -2.52 -19.86 23.71
N GLY A 440 -1.23 -19.54 23.64
CA GLY A 440 -0.25 -20.28 22.84
C GLY A 440 -0.53 -20.28 21.33
N THR A 441 -1.26 -19.27 20.87
CA THR A 441 -1.51 -19.05 19.43
C THR A 441 -0.33 -18.36 18.76
N LEU A 442 0.45 -17.63 19.59
CA LEU A 442 1.67 -16.90 19.19
C LEU A 442 2.84 -17.32 20.06
#